data_9bae43a610e46e5f2b3c66c6190b76b4
#
_entry.id   9bae43a610e46e5f2b3c66c6190b76b4
#
_cell.length_a   1.000
_cell.length_b   1.000
_cell.length_c   1.000
_cell.angle_alpha   90.00
_cell.angle_beta   90.00
_cell.angle_gamma   90.00
#
_symmetry.space_group_name_H-M   'P 1'
#
loop_
_entity.id
_entity.type
_entity.pdbx_description
1 polymer ?
#
loop_
_entity_poly.entity_id
_entity_poly.type
_entity_poly.pdbx_seq_one_letter_code
_entity_poly.pdbx_strand_id
1 'polypeptide(L)'
;MNVLVVSTTFIPSVLLCGHCQLEYLEKKGKCNYKFSISHFINKKNVEWADIIVFLRSDSDIDAYVSKIAKKAGKKLIYVMDDDLLNVPSYLSSAPYYLLPSTQNNIKTIMSNCDTFLSPSPVLLKKYGPNFKYSFNIPEPSLNRINKKEKNDKVKIGFAGSNDRAQDLNEILEDAITKIVEKYGDSIEIEIMGAKPDFIEKLGLKHLPYQDGYDAYTAYMAKCNWDIGLAPMPLTEFHRCKYFNKYVEYASFGIAGIYTNCEPYIFGIRDRENGLLVNNTTKEWVDAISELIENKKLRKQISDMCLKEANEVYALDILAEDYFEKITHDYVEPQSSVIPGLGLAKSIIFCKRVYRKVKEHGLSFPKWFIEKMKTKIDDRRKFNVDSRNKEKLKQIIRENKTMFIFAPVPGSTNDAYDARVRYVDEYYDDYFKIYFSGEDRIAEHLKVDLLDEKHASIICNSFDILQSEEVLGLISDCKNCLIHSVIRFMRDKISDDMYKVFDLEGVTVCWDTHGMIPEEYHKASNFHTEKITGDIEKTFYEKADVIICENKELEDHFLEKYGKAKGKFEIV
;
A
#
# COMPACT_ATOMS: atom_id res chain seq x y z
N MET A 1 5.77 -25.64 5.00
CA MET A 1 5.72 -24.70 6.14
C MET A 1 4.82 -23.54 5.79
N ASN A 2 3.91 -23.17 6.67
CA ASN A 2 2.90 -22.15 6.46
C ASN A 2 3.22 -20.91 7.32
N VAL A 3 3.46 -19.78 6.70
CA VAL A 3 3.81 -18.52 7.36
C VAL A 3 2.67 -17.53 7.23
N LEU A 4 2.15 -17.04 8.36
CA LEU A 4 1.15 -15.99 8.41
C LEU A 4 1.79 -14.70 8.92
N VAL A 5 1.75 -13.65 8.13
CA VAL A 5 2.09 -12.28 8.60
C VAL A 5 0.82 -11.56 8.98
N VAL A 6 0.85 -10.93 10.14
CA VAL A 6 -0.25 -10.12 10.68
C VAL A 6 0.27 -8.71 10.93
N SER A 7 -0.46 -7.73 10.44
CA SER A 7 -0.20 -6.31 10.71
C SER A 7 -1.49 -5.51 10.82
N THR A 8 -1.47 -4.40 11.54
CA THR A 8 -2.65 -3.53 11.68
C THR A 8 -2.97 -2.79 10.38
N THR A 9 -1.95 -2.48 9.58
CA THR A 9 -2.07 -1.79 8.28
C THR A 9 -1.06 -2.36 7.29
N PHE A 10 -1.26 -2.10 6.00
CA PHE A 10 -0.26 -2.40 4.98
C PHE A 10 0.44 -1.11 4.55
N ILE A 11 1.68 -0.92 4.98
CA ILE A 11 2.52 0.25 4.72
C ILE A 11 3.90 -0.20 4.20
N PRO A 12 4.74 0.69 3.64
CA PRO A 12 6.06 0.32 3.13
C PRO A 12 6.92 -0.48 4.10
N SER A 13 6.87 -0.20 5.40
CA SER A 13 7.56 -0.99 6.41
C SER A 13 7.12 -2.46 6.44
N VAL A 14 5.82 -2.74 6.23
CA VAL A 14 5.30 -4.11 6.16
C VAL A 14 5.81 -4.81 4.90
N LEU A 15 5.82 -4.08 3.79
CA LEU A 15 6.36 -4.59 2.52
C LEU A 15 7.83 -4.99 2.67
N LEU A 16 8.66 -4.09 3.22
CA LEU A 16 10.12 -4.25 3.25
C LEU A 16 10.63 -5.15 4.39
N CYS A 17 9.92 -5.21 5.53
CA CYS A 17 10.35 -5.99 6.70
C CYS A 17 9.80 -7.43 6.75
N GLY A 18 9.24 -7.96 5.66
CA GLY A 18 8.79 -9.35 5.65
C GLY A 18 7.91 -9.77 4.47
N HIS A 19 7.03 -8.89 3.97
CA HIS A 19 6.07 -9.26 2.93
C HIS A 19 6.77 -9.66 1.62
N CYS A 20 7.63 -8.81 1.07
CA CYS A 20 8.31 -9.08 -0.20
C CYS A 20 9.27 -10.29 -0.13
N GLN A 21 9.94 -10.51 1.02
CA GLN A 21 10.77 -11.68 1.23
C GLN A 21 9.94 -12.96 1.20
N LEU A 22 8.79 -12.97 1.88
CA LEU A 22 7.93 -14.16 1.93
C LEU A 22 7.21 -14.43 0.62
N GLU A 23 6.79 -13.40 -0.13
CA GLU A 23 6.27 -13.58 -1.49
C GLU A 23 7.33 -14.18 -2.43
N TYR A 24 8.57 -13.70 -2.32
CA TYR A 24 9.68 -14.27 -3.09
C TYR A 24 9.91 -15.75 -2.75
N LEU A 25 9.93 -16.10 -1.46
CA LEU A 25 10.13 -17.47 -0.98
C LEU A 25 8.96 -18.40 -1.37
N GLU A 26 7.72 -17.91 -1.35
CA GLU A 26 6.57 -18.65 -1.83
C GLU A 26 6.67 -18.97 -3.32
N LYS A 27 7.02 -17.99 -4.16
CA LYS A 27 7.28 -18.19 -5.60
C LYS A 27 8.42 -19.19 -5.86
N LYS A 28 9.36 -19.35 -4.91
CA LYS A 28 10.43 -20.35 -4.95
C LYS A 28 10.04 -21.72 -4.35
N GLY A 29 8.80 -21.86 -3.86
CA GLY A 29 8.32 -23.08 -3.24
C GLY A 29 8.94 -23.41 -1.87
N LYS A 30 9.57 -22.44 -1.20
CA LYS A 30 10.20 -22.61 0.13
C LYS A 30 9.18 -22.67 1.25
N CYS A 31 8.10 -21.89 1.16
CA CYS A 31 7.01 -21.83 2.12
C CYS A 31 5.68 -21.53 1.42
N ASN A 32 4.58 -21.72 2.14
CA ASN A 32 3.29 -21.13 1.81
C ASN A 32 3.11 -19.86 2.62
N TYR A 33 2.68 -18.78 2.00
CA TYR A 33 2.59 -17.47 2.62
C TYR A 33 1.17 -16.91 2.63
N LYS A 34 0.77 -16.25 3.71
CA LYS A 34 -0.44 -15.44 3.79
C LYS A 34 -0.18 -14.16 4.56
N PHE A 35 -0.74 -13.07 4.07
CA PHE A 35 -0.83 -11.81 4.78
C PHE A 35 -2.26 -11.60 5.30
N SER A 36 -2.41 -11.04 6.49
CA SER A 36 -3.69 -10.66 7.06
C SER A 36 -3.61 -9.31 7.77
N ILE A 37 -4.46 -8.39 7.42
CA ILE A 37 -4.72 -7.23 8.27
C ILE A 37 -5.37 -7.73 9.56
N SER A 38 -4.97 -7.18 10.72
CA SER A 38 -5.44 -7.58 12.06
C SER A 38 -6.97 -7.71 12.16
N HIS A 39 -7.70 -6.79 11.52
CA HIS A 39 -9.17 -6.79 11.54
C HIS A 39 -9.78 -8.03 10.85
N PHE A 40 -9.12 -8.57 9.85
CA PHE A 40 -9.58 -9.69 9.04
C PHE A 40 -9.03 -11.04 9.48
N ILE A 41 -8.16 -11.06 10.49
CA ILE A 41 -7.61 -12.32 11.00
C ILE A 41 -8.74 -13.25 11.46
N ASN A 42 -8.69 -14.50 11.03
CA ASN A 42 -9.71 -15.49 11.33
C ASN A 42 -9.10 -16.80 11.83
N LYS A 43 -9.97 -17.66 12.38
CA LYS A 43 -9.56 -18.95 12.96
C LYS A 43 -8.81 -19.83 11.96
N LYS A 44 -9.31 -19.92 10.71
CA LYS A 44 -8.70 -20.77 9.68
C LYS A 44 -7.26 -20.36 9.36
N ASN A 45 -7.00 -19.03 9.27
CA ASN A 45 -5.65 -18.52 9.00
C ASN A 45 -4.69 -18.82 10.15
N VAL A 46 -5.13 -18.65 11.41
CA VAL A 46 -4.30 -18.91 12.59
C VAL A 46 -4.04 -20.41 12.77
N GLU A 47 -5.04 -21.26 12.53
CA GLU A 47 -4.87 -22.73 12.58
C GLU A 47 -3.97 -23.25 11.46
N TRP A 48 -4.07 -22.68 10.27
CA TRP A 48 -3.25 -23.03 9.10
C TRP A 48 -1.77 -22.70 9.30
N ALA A 49 -1.44 -21.60 10.00
CA ALA A 49 -0.07 -21.13 10.16
C ALA A 49 0.76 -22.04 11.06
N ASP A 50 1.98 -22.32 10.68
CA ASP A 50 3.03 -22.93 11.52
C ASP A 50 3.81 -21.84 12.27
N ILE A 51 4.09 -20.74 11.56
CA ILE A 51 4.76 -19.54 12.06
C ILE A 51 3.83 -18.33 11.91
N ILE A 52 3.71 -17.52 12.95
CA ILE A 52 2.97 -16.25 12.91
C ILE A 52 3.95 -15.10 13.16
N VAL A 53 4.07 -14.21 12.20
CA VAL A 53 4.89 -13.01 12.28
C VAL A 53 3.97 -11.81 12.55
N PHE A 54 4.07 -11.23 13.71
CA PHE A 54 3.42 -9.99 14.10
C PHE A 54 4.30 -8.81 13.69
N LEU A 55 4.02 -8.22 12.53
CA LEU A 55 4.79 -7.13 11.96
C LEU A 55 4.13 -5.79 12.30
N ARG A 56 4.75 -5.00 13.19
CA ARG A 56 4.18 -3.75 13.74
C ARG A 56 2.77 -3.92 14.32
N SER A 57 2.44 -5.14 14.74
CA SER A 57 1.11 -5.44 15.29
C SER A 57 0.93 -4.79 16.66
N ASP A 58 -0.23 -4.17 16.85
CA ASP A 58 -0.51 -3.31 18.02
C ASP A 58 -1.99 -3.37 18.47
N SER A 59 -2.82 -4.19 17.81
CA SER A 59 -4.25 -4.25 18.06
C SER A 59 -4.64 -5.22 19.19
N ASP A 60 -5.83 -5.01 19.77
CA ASP A 60 -6.42 -5.89 20.77
C ASP A 60 -6.55 -7.34 20.27
N ILE A 61 -6.89 -7.51 18.97
CA ILE A 61 -7.04 -8.85 18.38
C ILE A 61 -5.69 -9.55 18.25
N ASP A 62 -4.63 -8.84 17.85
CA ASP A 62 -3.31 -9.39 17.71
C ASP A 62 -2.74 -9.82 19.07
N ALA A 63 -2.96 -8.98 20.11
CA ALA A 63 -2.58 -9.32 21.48
C ALA A 63 -3.32 -10.56 22.01
N TYR A 64 -4.57 -10.76 21.61
CA TYR A 64 -5.30 -11.97 21.95
C TYR A 64 -4.82 -13.17 21.15
N VAL A 65 -4.65 -13.01 19.82
CA VAL A 65 -4.16 -14.08 18.93
C VAL A 65 -2.78 -14.55 19.37
N SER A 66 -1.87 -13.64 19.75
CA SER A 66 -0.55 -14.01 20.23
C SER A 66 -0.61 -14.93 21.45
N LYS A 67 -1.53 -14.67 22.40
CA LYS A 67 -1.72 -15.50 23.60
C LYS A 67 -2.21 -16.92 23.29
N ILE A 68 -3.20 -17.03 22.41
CA ILE A 68 -3.78 -18.34 22.09
C ILE A 68 -2.87 -19.15 21.16
N ALA A 69 -2.19 -18.50 20.24
CA ALA A 69 -1.24 -19.13 19.34
C ALA A 69 -0.01 -19.66 20.11
N LYS A 70 0.49 -18.90 21.11
CA LYS A 70 1.55 -19.39 22.01
C LYS A 70 1.11 -20.64 22.76
N LYS A 71 -0.11 -20.66 23.31
CA LYS A 71 -0.66 -21.85 24.00
C LYS A 71 -0.81 -23.07 23.08
N ALA A 72 -1.02 -22.84 21.80
CA ALA A 72 -1.08 -23.89 20.78
C ALA A 72 0.30 -24.35 20.28
N GLY A 73 1.39 -23.81 20.84
CA GLY A 73 2.76 -24.16 20.47
C GLY A 73 3.20 -23.61 19.12
N LYS A 74 2.49 -22.61 18.56
CA LYS A 74 2.90 -21.94 17.32
C LYS A 74 4.17 -21.14 17.56
N LYS A 75 5.07 -21.08 16.56
CA LYS A 75 6.21 -20.18 16.59
C LYS A 75 5.74 -18.76 16.36
N LEU A 76 6.07 -17.85 17.29
CA LEU A 76 5.65 -16.46 17.25
C LEU A 76 6.85 -15.53 17.16
N ILE A 77 6.77 -14.60 16.22
CA ILE A 77 7.83 -13.64 15.91
C ILE A 77 7.23 -12.23 15.96
N TYR A 78 7.94 -11.29 16.58
CA TYR A 78 7.59 -9.88 16.54
C TYR A 78 8.61 -9.11 15.70
N VAL A 79 8.12 -8.30 14.77
CA VAL A 79 8.95 -7.45 13.89
C VAL A 79 8.66 -5.98 14.19
N MET A 80 9.71 -5.19 14.42
CA MET A 80 9.63 -3.75 14.70
C MET A 80 10.74 -3.01 13.96
N ASP A 81 10.40 -2.01 13.18
CA ASP A 81 11.30 -1.15 12.41
C ASP A 81 11.49 0.25 13.01
N ASP A 82 10.46 0.76 13.70
CA ASP A 82 10.47 2.01 14.46
C ASP A 82 10.19 1.74 15.94
N ASP A 83 10.63 2.60 16.85
CA ASP A 83 10.35 2.48 18.28
C ASP A 83 8.90 2.86 18.62
N LEU A 84 7.96 1.95 18.34
CA LEU A 84 6.52 2.15 18.52
C LEU A 84 6.11 2.38 19.99
N LEU A 85 6.99 2.07 20.93
CA LEU A 85 6.76 2.31 22.36
C LEU A 85 7.19 3.71 22.82
N ASN A 86 7.96 4.43 22.00
CA ASN A 86 8.48 5.75 22.33
C ASN A 86 8.34 6.73 21.15
N VAL A 87 7.17 6.75 20.53
CA VAL A 87 6.87 7.68 19.42
C VAL A 87 6.81 9.11 19.95
N PRO A 88 7.55 10.07 19.37
CA PRO A 88 7.52 11.47 19.79
C PRO A 88 6.14 12.10 19.60
N SER A 89 5.72 12.94 20.56
CA SER A 89 4.37 13.53 20.58
C SER A 89 4.05 14.46 19.40
N TYR A 90 5.05 14.96 18.69
CA TYR A 90 4.88 15.84 17.53
C TYR A 90 4.60 15.08 16.22
N LEU A 91 4.81 13.76 16.19
CA LEU A 91 4.51 12.97 14.99
C LEU A 91 3.00 12.73 14.84
N SER A 92 2.52 12.73 13.62
CA SER A 92 1.09 12.51 13.29
C SER A 92 0.53 11.19 13.83
N SER A 93 1.36 10.17 13.97
CA SER A 93 1.01 8.86 14.52
C SER A 93 1.01 8.79 16.06
N ALA A 94 1.57 9.78 16.75
CA ALA A 94 1.70 9.78 18.21
C ALA A 94 0.38 9.62 18.97
N PRO A 95 -0.73 10.29 18.60
CA PRO A 95 -2.00 10.12 19.32
C PRO A 95 -2.47 8.68 19.40
N TYR A 96 -2.14 7.85 18.42
CA TYR A 96 -2.47 6.44 18.42
C TYR A 96 -1.48 5.59 19.24
N TYR A 97 -0.17 5.73 19.00
CA TYR A 97 0.84 4.92 19.67
C TYR A 97 1.02 5.25 21.16
N LEU A 98 0.70 6.46 21.58
CA LEU A 98 0.76 6.86 23.00
C LEU A 98 -0.48 6.43 23.80
N LEU A 99 -1.51 5.86 23.18
CA LEU A 99 -2.65 5.30 23.92
C LEU A 99 -2.18 4.14 24.82
N PRO A 100 -2.57 4.15 26.12
CA PRO A 100 -2.22 3.06 27.05
C PRO A 100 -2.65 1.67 26.55
N SER A 101 -3.76 1.59 25.81
CA SER A 101 -4.23 0.33 25.20
C SER A 101 -3.28 -0.17 24.13
N THR A 102 -2.85 0.69 23.21
CA THR A 102 -1.91 0.36 22.13
C THR A 102 -0.56 -0.07 22.71
N GLN A 103 -0.03 0.68 23.66
CA GLN A 103 1.19 0.36 24.39
C GLN A 103 1.12 -1.02 25.07
N ASN A 104 -0.01 -1.31 25.75
CA ASN A 104 -0.19 -2.60 26.42
C ASN A 104 -0.34 -3.76 25.42
N ASN A 105 -0.98 -3.53 24.27
CA ASN A 105 -1.10 -4.53 23.22
C ASN A 105 0.27 -4.90 22.66
N ILE A 106 1.08 -3.91 22.27
CA ILE A 106 2.44 -4.13 21.77
C ILE A 106 3.24 -4.96 22.80
N LYS A 107 3.29 -4.51 24.05
CA LYS A 107 4.00 -5.24 25.14
C LYS A 107 3.48 -6.66 25.32
N THR A 108 2.16 -6.86 25.21
CA THR A 108 1.53 -8.19 25.31
C THR A 108 1.95 -9.10 24.15
N ILE A 109 1.95 -8.60 22.91
CA ILE A 109 2.36 -9.38 21.74
C ILE A 109 3.84 -9.74 21.87
N MET A 110 4.69 -8.76 22.18
CA MET A 110 6.13 -8.97 22.38
C MET A 110 6.39 -10.06 23.44
N SER A 111 5.70 -10.04 24.59
CA SER A 111 5.89 -11.02 25.67
C SER A 111 5.43 -12.45 25.31
N ASN A 112 4.62 -12.60 24.27
CA ASN A 112 4.19 -13.90 23.77
C ASN A 112 5.09 -14.43 22.65
N CYS A 113 5.89 -13.58 22.00
CA CYS A 113 6.81 -13.97 20.95
C CYS A 113 8.14 -14.49 21.51
N ASP A 114 8.71 -15.49 20.87
CA ASP A 114 10.01 -16.05 21.24
C ASP A 114 11.16 -15.40 20.45
N THR A 115 10.84 -14.84 19.28
CA THR A 115 11.81 -14.22 18.38
C THR A 115 11.46 -12.76 18.12
N PHE A 116 12.48 -11.90 18.18
CA PHE A 116 12.40 -10.49 17.81
C PHE A 116 13.24 -10.23 16.55
N LEU A 117 12.63 -9.62 15.55
CA LEU A 117 13.33 -9.21 14.34
C LEU A 117 13.25 -7.69 14.18
N SER A 118 14.34 -7.09 13.77
CA SER A 118 14.36 -5.66 13.47
C SER A 118 15.43 -5.35 12.42
N PRO A 119 15.17 -4.42 11.49
CA PRO A 119 16.22 -3.87 10.64
C PRO A 119 17.18 -2.95 11.43
N SER A 120 16.75 -2.41 12.57
CA SER A 120 17.51 -1.48 13.40
C SER A 120 18.38 -2.19 14.44
N PRO A 121 19.73 -2.06 14.36
CA PRO A 121 20.62 -2.56 15.40
C PRO A 121 20.34 -1.95 16.79
N VAL A 122 19.87 -0.69 16.84
CA VAL A 122 19.53 -0.01 18.10
C VAL A 122 18.31 -0.66 18.75
N LEU A 123 17.26 -0.97 17.97
CA LEU A 123 16.09 -1.69 18.49
C LEU A 123 16.43 -3.11 18.93
N LEU A 124 17.30 -3.80 18.20
CA LEU A 124 17.79 -5.12 18.61
C LEU A 124 18.52 -5.06 19.94
N LYS A 125 19.38 -4.08 20.14
CA LYS A 125 20.05 -3.86 21.43
C LYS A 125 19.07 -3.52 22.55
N LYS A 126 18.03 -2.71 22.23
CA LYS A 126 17.06 -2.23 23.22
C LYS A 126 16.06 -3.30 23.64
N TYR A 127 15.50 -4.04 22.72
CA TYR A 127 14.40 -4.98 22.96
C TYR A 127 14.79 -6.45 22.83
N GLY A 128 15.81 -6.78 22.02
CA GLY A 128 16.26 -8.14 21.79
C GLY A 128 16.51 -8.97 23.06
N PRO A 129 17.10 -8.41 24.13
CA PRO A 129 17.32 -9.15 25.39
C PRO A 129 16.05 -9.67 26.09
N ASN A 130 14.86 -9.18 25.69
CA ASN A 130 13.57 -9.64 26.22
C ASN A 130 13.02 -10.89 25.50
N PHE A 131 13.72 -11.39 24.48
CA PHE A 131 13.28 -12.52 23.66
C PHE A 131 14.31 -13.66 23.75
N LYS A 132 13.86 -14.87 23.44
CA LYS A 132 14.76 -16.04 23.37
C LYS A 132 15.77 -15.88 22.23
N TYR A 133 15.32 -15.31 21.11
CA TYR A 133 16.15 -15.04 19.93
C TYR A 133 15.88 -13.63 19.40
N SER A 134 16.92 -13.00 18.88
CA SER A 134 16.79 -11.72 18.18
C SER A 134 17.76 -11.64 17.00
N PHE A 135 17.26 -11.19 15.84
CA PHE A 135 18.05 -11.12 14.62
C PHE A 135 17.83 -9.81 13.88
N ASN A 136 18.90 -9.34 13.25
CA ASN A 136 18.81 -8.24 12.29
C ASN A 136 18.20 -8.75 10.97
N ILE A 137 17.30 -7.97 10.38
CA ILE A 137 16.67 -8.24 9.09
C ILE A 137 16.81 -7.01 8.18
N PRO A 138 17.91 -6.85 7.45
CA PRO A 138 18.05 -5.72 6.54
C PRO A 138 16.87 -5.60 5.56
N GLU A 139 16.46 -4.38 5.26
CA GLU A 139 15.41 -4.13 4.26
C GLU A 139 15.98 -4.29 2.85
N PRO A 140 15.28 -4.96 1.93
CA PRO A 140 15.79 -5.18 0.58
C PRO A 140 15.63 -3.98 -0.32
N SER A 141 16.51 -3.88 -1.30
CA SER A 141 16.33 -3.08 -2.50
C SER A 141 15.39 -3.82 -3.46
N LEU A 142 14.22 -3.23 -3.74
CA LEU A 142 13.25 -3.80 -4.70
C LEU A 142 13.47 -3.31 -6.13
N ASN A 143 14.34 -2.31 -6.32
CA ASN A 143 14.62 -1.71 -7.61
C ASN A 143 15.99 -2.12 -8.08
N ARG A 144 16.11 -2.38 -9.38
CA ARG A 144 17.39 -2.68 -10.02
C ARG A 144 17.53 -1.80 -11.26
N ILE A 145 18.37 -0.78 -11.17
CA ILE A 145 18.86 -0.09 -12.35
C ILE A 145 20.28 -0.57 -12.68
N ASN A 146 20.53 -0.79 -13.94
CA ASN A 146 21.87 -1.23 -14.39
C ASN A 146 22.79 -0.06 -14.70
N LYS A 147 22.22 1.12 -14.98
CA LYS A 147 22.98 2.30 -15.37
C LYS A 147 22.14 3.55 -15.11
N LYS A 148 22.80 4.56 -14.56
CA LYS A 148 22.24 5.88 -14.36
C LYS A 148 22.37 6.73 -15.63
N GLU A 149 21.32 7.47 -15.99
CA GLU A 149 21.34 8.43 -17.07
C GLU A 149 22.14 9.68 -16.68
N LYS A 150 22.75 10.33 -17.68
CA LYS A 150 23.52 11.54 -17.46
C LYS A 150 22.59 12.75 -17.48
N ASN A 151 22.70 13.60 -16.48
CA ASN A 151 21.99 14.88 -16.42
C ASN A 151 22.84 16.02 -17.02
N ASP A 152 22.17 17.02 -17.59
CA ASP A 152 22.82 18.27 -18.03
C ASP A 152 23.22 19.15 -16.85
N LYS A 153 22.36 19.24 -15.83
CA LYS A 153 22.60 19.89 -14.54
C LYS A 153 22.76 18.86 -13.44
N VAL A 154 23.43 19.22 -12.34
CA VAL A 154 23.47 18.36 -11.16
C VAL A 154 22.13 18.42 -10.45
N LYS A 155 21.46 17.28 -10.34
CA LYS A 155 20.18 17.16 -9.65
C LYS A 155 20.37 16.70 -8.22
N ILE A 156 19.81 17.45 -7.29
CA ILE A 156 19.87 17.20 -5.85
C ILE A 156 18.46 16.96 -5.35
N GLY A 157 18.24 15.90 -4.60
CA GLY A 157 16.90 15.57 -4.16
C GLY A 157 16.77 15.09 -2.72
N PHE A 158 15.56 15.26 -2.20
CA PHE A 158 15.10 14.63 -0.96
C PHE A 158 13.70 14.04 -1.21
N ALA A 159 13.41 12.88 -0.63
CA ALA A 159 12.08 12.30 -0.60
C ALA A 159 11.68 11.90 0.82
N GLY A 160 10.47 12.24 1.23
CA GLY A 160 9.94 11.87 2.55
C GLY A 160 8.51 12.39 2.77
N SER A 161 7.84 11.89 3.82
CA SER A 161 6.51 12.37 4.22
C SER A 161 6.55 13.82 4.71
N ASN A 162 5.39 14.47 4.77
CA ASN A 162 5.30 15.85 5.25
C ASN A 162 5.69 16.02 6.73
N ASP A 163 5.65 14.96 7.52
CA ASP A 163 6.17 14.98 8.91
C ASP A 163 7.67 15.36 9.00
N ARG A 164 8.39 15.29 7.86
CA ARG A 164 9.80 15.67 7.75
C ARG A 164 10.03 17.16 7.43
N ALA A 165 8.96 17.93 7.14
CA ALA A 165 9.10 19.33 6.69
C ALA A 165 9.83 20.20 7.73
N GLN A 166 9.48 20.06 9.01
CA GLN A 166 10.15 20.79 10.09
C GLN A 166 11.62 20.39 10.24
N ASP A 167 11.94 19.09 10.19
CA ASP A 167 13.31 18.61 10.25
C ASP A 167 14.17 19.20 9.12
N LEU A 168 13.60 19.31 7.91
CA LEU A 168 14.28 19.90 6.76
C LEU A 168 14.54 21.38 6.95
N ASN A 169 13.55 22.13 7.48
CA ASN A 169 13.74 23.55 7.80
C ASN A 169 14.88 23.74 8.81
N GLU A 170 14.86 22.99 9.91
CA GLU A 170 15.83 23.12 10.99
C GLU A 170 17.27 22.74 10.56
N ILE A 171 17.42 21.73 9.71
CA ILE A 171 18.74 21.16 9.38
C ILE A 171 19.29 21.73 8.06
N LEU A 172 18.46 21.96 7.05
CA LEU A 172 18.91 22.23 5.69
C LEU A 172 18.62 23.64 5.16
N GLU A 173 17.70 24.44 5.74
CA GLU A 173 17.29 25.72 5.16
C GLU A 173 18.50 26.63 4.84
N ASP A 174 19.35 26.88 5.84
CA ASP A 174 20.55 27.75 5.66
C ASP A 174 21.56 27.17 4.66
N ALA A 175 21.72 25.82 4.68
CA ALA A 175 22.66 25.16 3.78
C ALA A 175 22.18 25.23 2.33
N ILE A 176 20.90 24.92 2.09
CA ILE A 176 20.29 24.99 0.76
C ILE A 176 20.30 26.42 0.23
N THR A 177 20.00 27.42 1.07
CA THR A 177 20.09 28.83 0.68
C THR A 177 21.48 29.17 0.13
N LYS A 178 22.54 28.82 0.85
CA LYS A 178 23.92 29.06 0.41
C LYS A 178 24.30 28.30 -0.85
N ILE A 179 23.78 27.08 -1.03
CA ILE A 179 24.00 26.27 -2.22
C ILE A 179 23.33 26.92 -3.44
N VAL A 180 22.09 27.38 -3.30
CA VAL A 180 21.37 28.10 -4.37
C VAL A 180 22.09 29.40 -4.73
N GLU A 181 22.52 30.19 -3.74
CA GLU A 181 23.29 31.41 -3.96
C GLU A 181 24.63 31.16 -4.70
N LYS A 182 25.31 30.05 -4.36
CA LYS A 182 26.62 29.73 -4.95
C LYS A 182 26.53 29.18 -6.36
N TYR A 183 25.56 28.29 -6.65
CA TYR A 183 25.52 27.50 -7.89
C TYR A 183 24.43 27.92 -8.87
N GLY A 184 23.39 28.62 -8.40
CA GLY A 184 22.28 29.11 -9.24
C GLY A 184 21.75 28.08 -10.24
N ASP A 185 21.70 28.49 -11.50
CA ASP A 185 21.13 27.67 -12.59
C ASP A 185 21.96 26.43 -12.99
N SER A 186 23.13 26.21 -12.39
CA SER A 186 23.97 25.03 -12.69
C SER A 186 23.48 23.76 -11.99
N ILE A 187 22.54 23.89 -11.06
CA ILE A 187 21.96 22.79 -10.29
C ILE A 187 20.42 22.81 -10.38
N GLU A 188 19.81 21.68 -10.03
CA GLU A 188 18.37 21.56 -9.82
C GLU A 188 18.12 20.91 -8.46
N ILE A 189 17.28 21.53 -7.61
CA ILE A 189 16.94 20.97 -6.30
C ILE A 189 15.46 20.61 -6.28
N GLU A 190 15.15 19.38 -5.93
CA GLU A 190 13.81 18.82 -5.90
C GLU A 190 13.51 18.21 -4.52
N ILE A 191 12.36 18.57 -3.93
CA ILE A 191 11.88 17.99 -2.67
C ILE A 191 10.57 17.28 -2.93
N MET A 192 10.54 15.97 -2.66
CA MET A 192 9.36 15.12 -2.87
C MET A 192 8.63 14.85 -1.55
N GLY A 193 7.32 15.09 -1.56
CA GLY A 193 6.39 14.81 -0.46
C GLY A 193 6.46 15.84 0.65
N ALA A 194 7.55 15.96 1.38
CA ALA A 194 7.73 17.00 2.39
C ALA A 194 7.70 18.42 1.74
N LYS A 195 7.07 19.36 2.44
CA LYS A 195 6.99 20.77 1.97
C LYS A 195 7.56 21.71 3.03
N PRO A 196 8.90 21.77 3.18
CA PRO A 196 9.54 22.78 4.05
C PRO A 196 9.39 24.20 3.48
N ASP A 197 9.43 25.20 4.36
CA ASP A 197 9.15 26.60 4.02
C ASP A 197 10.13 27.19 3.00
N PHE A 198 11.38 26.72 3.02
CA PHE A 198 12.41 27.22 2.10
C PHE A 198 12.14 26.86 0.62
N ILE A 199 11.26 25.91 0.32
CA ILE A 199 10.86 25.61 -1.07
C ILE A 199 10.27 26.86 -1.73
N GLU A 200 9.29 27.50 -1.08
CA GLU A 200 8.64 28.69 -1.61
C GLU A 200 9.57 29.92 -1.58
N LYS A 201 10.35 30.06 -0.49
CA LYS A 201 11.32 31.16 -0.34
C LYS A 201 12.38 31.19 -1.44
N LEU A 202 12.86 30.03 -1.87
CA LEU A 202 13.96 29.87 -2.83
C LEU A 202 13.49 29.48 -4.23
N GLY A 203 12.18 29.35 -4.47
CA GLY A 203 11.62 28.96 -5.75
C GLY A 203 12.03 27.55 -6.21
N LEU A 204 12.20 26.62 -5.27
CA LEU A 204 12.63 25.26 -5.55
C LEU A 204 11.48 24.40 -6.06
N LYS A 205 11.81 23.30 -6.75
CA LYS A 205 10.82 22.38 -7.29
C LYS A 205 10.29 21.44 -6.21
N HIS A 206 8.99 21.54 -5.95
CA HIS A 206 8.27 20.59 -5.12
C HIS A 206 7.64 19.49 -5.95
N LEU A 207 7.89 18.25 -5.59
CA LEU A 207 7.29 17.07 -6.20
C LEU A 207 6.22 16.51 -5.26
N PRO A 208 5.05 16.08 -5.79
CA PRO A 208 3.97 15.58 -4.95
C PRO A 208 4.37 14.27 -4.23
N TYR A 209 3.76 14.04 -3.08
CA TYR A 209 3.84 12.75 -2.40
C TYR A 209 3.27 11.65 -3.29
N GLN A 210 3.93 10.50 -3.35
CA GLN A 210 3.49 9.35 -4.12
C GLN A 210 2.86 8.32 -3.17
N ASP A 211 1.59 7.98 -3.41
CA ASP A 211 0.91 6.94 -2.67
C ASP A 211 1.34 5.56 -3.18
N GLY A 212 1.70 4.68 -2.24
CA GLY A 212 2.19 3.34 -2.54
C GLY A 212 3.69 3.28 -2.87
N TYR A 213 4.33 2.19 -2.46
CA TYR A 213 5.78 2.04 -2.61
C TYR A 213 6.20 1.92 -4.08
N ASP A 214 5.41 1.25 -4.90
CA ASP A 214 5.70 1.06 -6.32
C ASP A 214 5.61 2.37 -7.10
N ALA A 215 4.56 3.19 -6.82
CA ALA A 215 4.45 4.52 -7.41
C ALA A 215 5.64 5.42 -7.00
N TYR A 216 6.00 5.37 -5.72
CA TYR A 216 7.15 6.09 -5.20
C TYR A 216 8.46 5.69 -5.91
N THR A 217 8.73 4.41 -6.02
CA THR A 217 9.98 3.92 -6.64
C THR A 217 10.04 4.18 -8.14
N ALA A 218 8.91 4.04 -8.84
CA ALA A 218 8.80 4.39 -10.26
C ALA A 218 9.04 5.90 -10.48
N TYR A 219 8.57 6.74 -9.57
CA TYR A 219 8.79 8.19 -9.65
C TYR A 219 10.25 8.55 -9.33
N MET A 220 10.85 7.93 -8.30
CA MET A 220 12.27 8.09 -7.95
C MET A 220 13.21 7.76 -9.11
N ALA A 221 12.91 6.69 -9.85
CA ALA A 221 13.69 6.31 -11.04
C ALA A 221 13.75 7.42 -12.09
N LYS A 222 12.68 8.22 -12.22
CA LYS A 222 12.59 9.31 -13.19
C LYS A 222 13.20 10.61 -12.72
N CYS A 223 13.18 10.88 -11.42
CA CYS A 223 13.86 12.04 -10.86
C CYS A 223 15.34 12.03 -11.25
N ASN A 224 15.93 10.84 -11.35
CA ASN A 224 17.32 10.65 -11.77
C ASN A 224 18.31 11.57 -11.01
N TRP A 225 18.12 11.72 -9.68
CA TRP A 225 18.97 12.59 -8.86
C TRP A 225 20.43 12.14 -8.85
N ASP A 226 21.35 13.09 -8.92
CA ASP A 226 22.78 12.83 -8.78
C ASP A 226 23.21 12.74 -7.32
N ILE A 227 22.58 13.57 -6.48
CA ILE A 227 22.87 13.70 -5.05
C ILE A 227 21.57 13.54 -4.28
N GLY A 228 21.58 12.72 -3.25
CA GLY A 228 20.44 12.52 -2.34
C GLY A 228 20.76 13.10 -0.95
N LEU A 229 19.82 13.86 -0.38
CA LEU A 229 19.95 14.41 0.96
C LEU A 229 19.18 13.54 1.96
N ALA A 230 19.80 13.20 3.07
CA ALA A 230 19.17 12.39 4.12
C ALA A 230 19.47 12.97 5.52
N PRO A 231 18.98 14.18 5.84
CA PRO A 231 19.11 14.74 7.17
C PRO A 231 18.32 13.93 8.19
N MET A 232 18.85 13.80 9.40
CA MET A 232 18.23 13.08 10.51
C MET A 232 18.36 13.88 11.81
N PRO A 233 17.24 14.16 12.52
CA PRO A 233 17.30 14.73 13.86
C PRO A 233 18.00 13.79 14.85
N LEU A 234 18.76 14.37 15.78
CA LEU A 234 19.54 13.63 16.78
C LEU A 234 18.71 13.30 18.02
N THR A 235 17.57 12.62 17.83
CA THR A 235 16.70 12.17 18.93
C THR A 235 16.77 10.67 19.12
N GLU A 236 16.43 10.18 20.31
CA GLU A 236 16.39 8.74 20.61
C GLU A 236 15.48 7.96 19.65
N PHE A 237 14.36 8.54 19.25
CA PHE A 237 13.45 7.90 18.28
C PHE A 237 14.11 7.74 16.91
N HIS A 238 14.78 8.79 16.41
CA HIS A 238 15.44 8.75 15.11
C HIS A 238 16.66 7.82 15.08
N ARG A 239 17.35 7.69 16.19
CA ARG A 239 18.44 6.70 16.35
C ARG A 239 17.95 5.25 16.21
N CYS A 240 16.69 5.00 16.56
CA CYS A 240 16.06 3.68 16.44
C CYS A 240 15.60 3.32 15.03
N LYS A 241 15.66 4.26 14.08
CA LYS A 241 15.27 3.97 12.69
C LYS A 241 16.26 3.06 11.97
N TYR A 242 15.84 2.60 10.81
CA TYR A 242 16.72 1.95 9.84
C TYR A 242 17.27 2.97 8.84
N PHE A 243 18.37 2.67 8.18
CA PHE A 243 18.99 3.54 7.18
C PHE A 243 18.38 3.36 5.76
N ASN A 244 17.06 3.21 5.68
CA ASN A 244 16.39 2.97 4.40
C ASN A 244 16.69 4.01 3.33
N LYS A 245 16.94 5.28 3.67
CA LYS A 245 17.35 6.28 2.68
C LYS A 245 18.65 5.91 1.96
N TYR A 246 19.55 5.19 2.64
CA TYR A 246 20.72 4.65 1.98
C TYR A 246 20.34 3.56 0.97
N VAL A 247 19.55 2.57 1.37
CA VAL A 247 19.12 1.47 0.50
C VAL A 247 18.31 1.99 -0.70
N GLU A 248 17.42 2.95 -0.47
CA GLU A 248 16.64 3.61 -1.51
C GLU A 248 17.54 4.35 -2.50
N TYR A 249 18.43 5.25 -2.03
CA TYR A 249 19.33 6.00 -2.90
C TYR A 249 20.30 5.07 -3.63
N ALA A 250 20.82 4.08 -2.93
CA ALA A 250 21.70 3.08 -3.52
C ALA A 250 21.07 2.34 -4.70
N SER A 251 19.79 1.99 -4.59
CA SER A 251 19.06 1.29 -5.65
C SER A 251 18.92 2.10 -6.95
N PHE A 252 19.04 3.42 -6.87
CA PHE A 252 19.00 4.35 -8.02
C PHE A 252 20.38 4.92 -8.36
N GLY A 253 21.45 4.46 -7.72
CA GLY A 253 22.78 4.98 -7.93
C GLY A 253 22.92 6.47 -7.58
N ILE A 254 22.21 6.94 -6.56
CA ILE A 254 22.23 8.31 -6.06
C ILE A 254 23.33 8.43 -5.00
N ALA A 255 24.28 9.36 -5.18
CA ALA A 255 25.30 9.63 -4.17
C ALA A 255 24.69 10.36 -2.97
N GLY A 256 24.52 9.66 -1.85
CA GLY A 256 23.84 10.19 -0.68
C GLY A 256 24.74 10.96 0.27
N ILE A 257 24.16 12.01 0.90
CA ILE A 257 24.74 12.75 2.03
C ILE A 257 23.83 12.52 3.22
N TYR A 258 24.37 12.04 4.32
CA TYR A 258 23.62 11.56 5.49
C TYR A 258 24.12 12.22 6.76
N THR A 259 23.22 12.47 7.71
CA THR A 259 23.64 12.90 9.05
C THR A 259 24.54 11.85 9.70
N ASN A 260 25.68 12.26 10.26
CA ASN A 260 26.60 11.39 10.99
C ASN A 260 26.01 10.98 12.33
N CYS A 261 25.09 10.03 12.30
CA CYS A 261 24.43 9.48 13.47
C CYS A 261 23.91 8.07 13.20
N GLU A 262 23.50 7.35 14.26
CA GLU A 262 22.63 6.19 14.11
C GLU A 262 21.29 6.65 13.47
N PRO A 263 20.77 5.95 12.47
CA PRO A 263 21.16 4.62 11.97
C PRO A 263 22.25 4.63 10.87
N TYR A 264 22.60 5.77 10.29
CA TYR A 264 23.41 5.84 9.07
C TYR A 264 24.82 5.30 9.24
N ILE A 265 25.45 5.50 10.40
CA ILE A 265 26.80 4.95 10.68
C ILE A 265 26.91 3.42 10.63
N PHE A 266 25.77 2.70 10.62
CA PHE A 266 25.77 1.25 10.49
C PHE A 266 25.89 0.76 9.04
N GLY A 267 25.51 1.57 8.07
CA GLY A 267 25.52 1.19 6.65
C GLY A 267 26.45 2.03 5.79
N ILE A 268 26.81 3.25 6.24
CA ILE A 268 27.58 4.19 5.43
C ILE A 268 29.03 4.24 5.89
N ARG A 269 29.91 4.05 4.93
CA ARG A 269 31.37 4.28 5.04
C ARG A 269 31.66 5.61 4.35
N ASP A 270 32.05 6.60 5.17
CA ASP A 270 32.29 7.95 4.65
C ASP A 270 33.23 7.96 3.46
N ARG A 271 32.86 8.69 2.40
CA ARG A 271 33.57 8.86 1.13
C ARG A 271 33.70 7.58 0.27
N GLU A 272 33.17 6.45 0.71
CA GLU A 272 33.16 5.21 -0.07
C GLU A 272 31.80 4.96 -0.74
N ASN A 273 30.73 4.87 0.08
CA ASN A 273 29.37 4.61 -0.38
C ASN A 273 28.36 5.73 -0.02
N GLY A 274 28.83 6.82 0.57
CA GLY A 274 28.08 8.01 0.93
C GLY A 274 28.98 9.03 1.62
N LEU A 275 28.43 10.20 1.97
CA LEU A 275 29.08 11.16 2.84
C LEU A 275 28.35 11.24 4.18
N LEU A 276 29.09 11.30 5.29
CA LEU A 276 28.58 11.51 6.63
C LEU A 276 28.92 12.92 7.12
N VAL A 277 27.90 13.69 7.52
CA VAL A 277 28.04 15.08 7.98
C VAL A 277 27.32 15.30 9.29
N ASN A 278 27.85 16.15 10.16
CA ASN A 278 27.11 16.63 11.32
C ASN A 278 26.04 17.65 10.89
N ASN A 279 24.98 17.82 11.69
CA ASN A 279 23.90 18.77 11.39
C ASN A 279 24.35 20.23 11.62
N THR A 280 25.38 20.66 10.90
CA THR A 280 25.82 22.04 10.84
C THR A 280 25.70 22.57 9.42
N THR A 281 25.27 23.82 9.28
CA THR A 281 25.16 24.46 7.95
C THR A 281 26.46 24.34 7.15
N LYS A 282 27.62 24.51 7.82
CA LYS A 282 28.92 24.43 7.15
C LYS A 282 29.18 23.05 6.54
N GLU A 283 28.99 21.97 7.30
CA GLU A 283 29.28 20.61 6.83
C GLU A 283 28.32 20.18 5.71
N TRP A 284 27.04 20.54 5.79
CA TRP A 284 26.09 20.31 4.70
C TRP A 284 26.49 21.05 3.43
N VAL A 285 26.88 22.36 3.55
CA VAL A 285 27.34 23.15 2.39
C VAL A 285 28.60 22.55 1.79
N ASP A 286 29.57 22.18 2.62
CA ASP A 286 30.85 21.63 2.15
C ASP A 286 30.62 20.30 1.41
N ALA A 287 29.83 19.38 1.97
CA ALA A 287 29.55 18.07 1.37
C ALA A 287 28.72 18.17 0.06
N ILE A 288 27.70 19.04 0.05
CA ILE A 288 26.91 19.27 -1.18
C ILE A 288 27.81 19.87 -2.26
N SER A 289 28.60 20.88 -1.92
CA SER A 289 29.55 21.52 -2.84
C SER A 289 30.58 20.50 -3.37
N GLU A 290 31.12 19.68 -2.49
CA GLU A 290 32.08 18.65 -2.89
C GLU A 290 31.49 17.69 -3.91
N LEU A 291 30.25 17.18 -3.68
CA LEU A 291 29.63 16.28 -4.66
C LEU A 291 29.18 16.99 -5.94
N ILE A 292 28.89 18.29 -5.92
CA ILE A 292 28.65 19.07 -7.14
C ILE A 292 29.92 19.20 -7.96
N GLU A 293 31.03 19.61 -7.34
CA GLU A 293 32.30 19.95 -8.01
C GLU A 293 33.13 18.71 -8.34
N ASN A 294 33.18 17.73 -7.44
CA ASN A 294 33.97 16.51 -7.60
C ASN A 294 33.19 15.38 -8.24
N LYS A 295 33.03 15.45 -9.56
CA LYS A 295 32.34 14.46 -10.35
C LYS A 295 32.92 13.04 -10.21
N LYS A 296 34.23 12.92 -9.96
CA LYS A 296 34.88 11.62 -9.78
C LYS A 296 34.44 10.95 -8.48
N LEU A 297 34.44 11.69 -7.37
CA LEU A 297 33.98 11.18 -6.08
C LEU A 297 32.48 10.84 -6.14
N ARG A 298 31.64 11.74 -6.71
CA ARG A 298 30.20 11.47 -6.88
C ARG A 298 29.93 10.18 -7.64
N LYS A 299 30.66 9.98 -8.74
CA LYS A 299 30.54 8.72 -9.52
C LYS A 299 31.02 7.51 -8.74
N GLN A 300 32.13 7.60 -8.02
CA GLN A 300 32.65 6.50 -7.20
C GLN A 300 31.62 6.07 -6.14
N ILE A 301 31.02 7.01 -5.42
CA ILE A 301 29.97 6.75 -4.43
C ILE A 301 28.74 6.12 -5.10
N SER A 302 28.29 6.69 -6.24
CA SER A 302 27.17 6.17 -7.02
C SER A 302 27.38 4.72 -7.47
N ASP A 303 28.55 4.40 -8.01
CA ASP A 303 28.87 3.05 -8.46
C ASP A 303 28.95 2.05 -7.28
N MET A 304 29.52 2.47 -6.15
CA MET A 304 29.67 1.62 -4.97
C MET A 304 28.30 1.34 -4.32
N CYS A 305 27.49 2.36 -4.10
CA CYS A 305 26.18 2.16 -3.47
C CYS A 305 25.25 1.33 -4.38
N LEU A 306 25.28 1.54 -5.70
CA LEU A 306 24.52 0.72 -6.64
C LEU A 306 24.98 -0.76 -6.64
N LYS A 307 26.28 -1.00 -6.52
CA LYS A 307 26.81 -2.35 -6.34
C LYS A 307 26.27 -3.00 -5.07
N GLU A 308 26.29 -2.30 -3.94
CA GLU A 308 25.76 -2.82 -2.68
C GLU A 308 24.26 -3.10 -2.74
N ALA A 309 23.47 -2.22 -3.38
CA ALA A 309 22.04 -2.46 -3.57
C ALA A 309 21.75 -3.78 -4.31
N ASN A 310 22.61 -4.15 -5.26
CA ASN A 310 22.45 -5.37 -6.06
C ASN A 310 23.10 -6.62 -5.43
N GLU A 311 24.15 -6.48 -4.64
CA GLU A 311 24.92 -7.60 -4.10
C GLU A 311 24.69 -7.85 -2.61
N VAL A 312 24.31 -6.82 -1.83
CA VAL A 312 24.13 -6.91 -0.38
C VAL A 312 22.65 -6.82 -0.01
N TYR A 313 21.94 -5.86 -0.63
CA TYR A 313 20.52 -5.59 -0.32
C TYR A 313 19.57 -6.21 -1.35
N ALA A 314 20.04 -7.12 -2.19
CA ALA A 314 19.19 -7.80 -3.16
C ALA A 314 18.14 -8.68 -2.47
N LEU A 315 16.89 -8.62 -2.96
CA LEU A 315 15.76 -9.33 -2.37
C LEU A 315 16.00 -10.85 -2.27
N ASP A 316 16.58 -11.45 -3.29
CA ASP A 316 16.87 -12.88 -3.34
C ASP A 316 17.84 -13.33 -2.23
N ILE A 317 18.86 -12.52 -1.94
CA ILE A 317 19.82 -12.77 -0.86
C ILE A 317 19.15 -12.59 0.50
N LEU A 318 18.48 -11.45 0.71
CA LEU A 318 17.87 -11.14 1.99
C LEU A 318 16.63 -11.99 2.31
N ALA A 319 15.96 -12.54 1.30
CA ALA A 319 14.83 -13.44 1.53
C ALA A 319 15.30 -14.80 2.09
N GLU A 320 16.41 -15.35 1.58
CA GLU A 320 16.97 -16.59 2.14
C GLU A 320 17.46 -16.38 3.60
N ASP A 321 18.18 -15.31 3.86
CA ASP A 321 18.60 -14.92 5.22
C ASP A 321 17.39 -14.69 6.15
N TYR A 322 16.33 -14.05 5.66
CA TYR A 322 15.09 -13.88 6.41
C TYR A 322 14.43 -15.21 6.74
N PHE A 323 14.41 -16.15 5.78
CA PHE A 323 13.83 -17.47 5.97
C PHE A 323 14.57 -18.27 7.04
N GLU A 324 15.89 -18.27 7.05
CA GLU A 324 16.70 -18.91 8.09
C GLU A 324 16.38 -18.35 9.47
N LYS A 325 16.19 -17.04 9.62
CA LYS A 325 15.88 -16.38 10.87
C LYS A 325 14.48 -16.69 11.39
N ILE A 326 13.46 -16.69 10.53
CA ILE A 326 12.10 -17.01 10.95
C ILE A 326 11.92 -18.50 11.24
N THR A 327 12.74 -19.37 10.64
CA THR A 327 12.70 -20.82 10.87
C THR A 327 13.68 -21.27 11.95
N HIS A 328 14.52 -20.37 12.46
CA HIS A 328 15.49 -20.71 13.49
C HIS A 328 14.82 -21.38 14.70
N ASP A 329 15.31 -22.56 15.08
CA ASP A 329 14.76 -23.36 16.19
C ASP A 329 13.24 -23.67 16.03
N TYR A 330 12.76 -23.82 14.78
CA TYR A 330 11.38 -24.19 14.52
C TYR A 330 11.13 -25.64 14.92
N VAL A 331 10.08 -25.84 15.71
CA VAL A 331 9.56 -27.17 16.06
C VAL A 331 8.10 -27.23 15.62
N GLU A 332 7.73 -28.31 14.95
CA GLU A 332 6.37 -28.51 14.47
C GLU A 332 5.36 -28.49 15.63
N PRO A 333 4.29 -27.70 15.58
CA PRO A 333 3.31 -27.61 16.65
C PRO A 333 2.59 -28.94 16.85
N GLN A 334 2.40 -29.36 18.10
CA GLN A 334 1.72 -30.61 18.45
C GLN A 334 0.23 -30.61 18.10
N SER A 335 -0.38 -29.45 17.86
CA SER A 335 -1.79 -29.29 17.50
C SER A 335 -2.00 -28.10 16.58
N SER A 336 -2.76 -28.31 15.52
CA SER A 336 -3.27 -27.22 14.66
C SER A 336 -4.52 -26.55 15.26
N VAL A 337 -5.23 -27.19 16.18
CA VAL A 337 -6.51 -26.69 16.73
C VAL A 337 -6.26 -25.61 17.79
N ILE A 338 -6.86 -24.43 17.58
CA ILE A 338 -6.79 -23.30 18.51
C ILE A 338 -8.14 -23.07 19.18
N PRO A 339 -8.33 -23.54 20.43
CA PRO A 339 -9.58 -23.32 21.15
C PRO A 339 -9.74 -21.82 21.47
N GLY A 340 -10.95 -21.29 21.32
CA GLY A 340 -11.33 -19.98 21.85
C GLY A 340 -11.22 -18.80 20.91
N LEU A 341 -10.73 -18.94 19.68
CA LEU A 341 -10.65 -17.80 18.74
C LEU A 341 -12.03 -17.25 18.35
N GLY A 342 -13.07 -18.10 18.30
CA GLY A 342 -14.46 -17.65 18.12
C GLY A 342 -14.96 -16.78 19.27
N LEU A 343 -14.54 -17.08 20.51
CA LEU A 343 -14.85 -16.28 21.71
C LEU A 343 -14.07 -14.95 21.75
N ALA A 344 -12.94 -14.86 21.05
CA ALA A 344 -12.05 -13.71 21.09
C ALA A 344 -12.76 -12.42 20.66
N LYS A 345 -13.46 -12.46 19.56
CA LYS A 345 -14.20 -11.29 19.05
C LYS A 345 -15.26 -10.81 20.06
N SER A 346 -15.95 -11.74 20.73
CA SER A 346 -16.92 -11.43 21.78
C SER A 346 -16.27 -10.84 23.03
N ILE A 347 -15.15 -11.39 23.49
CA ILE A 347 -14.40 -10.88 24.65
C ILE A 347 -13.82 -9.50 24.35
N ILE A 348 -13.26 -9.30 23.17
CA ILE A 348 -12.74 -8.00 22.73
C ILE A 348 -13.88 -6.98 22.64
N PHE A 349 -15.03 -7.38 22.09
CA PHE A 349 -16.23 -6.56 22.07
C PHE A 349 -16.64 -6.15 23.49
N CYS A 350 -16.75 -7.10 24.43
CA CYS A 350 -17.08 -6.80 25.82
C CYS A 350 -16.07 -5.85 26.48
N LYS A 351 -14.76 -6.03 26.23
CA LYS A 351 -13.72 -5.13 26.73
C LYS A 351 -13.82 -3.72 26.12
N ARG A 352 -14.13 -3.61 24.83
CA ARG A 352 -14.36 -2.33 24.17
C ARG A 352 -15.60 -1.63 24.75
N VAL A 353 -16.68 -2.37 24.97
CA VAL A 353 -17.89 -1.85 25.63
C VAL A 353 -17.56 -1.36 27.04
N TYR A 354 -16.87 -2.17 27.85
CA TYR A 354 -16.45 -1.79 29.21
C TYR A 354 -15.60 -0.51 29.22
N ARG A 355 -14.64 -0.41 28.29
CA ARG A 355 -13.80 0.79 28.14
C ARG A 355 -14.66 2.00 27.77
N LYS A 356 -15.61 1.85 26.84
CA LYS A 356 -16.53 2.91 26.46
C LYS A 356 -17.49 3.34 27.59
N VAL A 357 -17.93 2.39 28.42
CA VAL A 357 -18.65 2.70 29.67
C VAL A 357 -17.81 3.57 30.60
N LYS A 358 -16.53 3.23 30.75
CA LYS A 358 -15.60 3.98 31.61
C LYS A 358 -15.30 5.37 31.03
N GLU A 359 -15.17 5.50 29.71
CA GLU A 359 -14.91 6.78 29.01
C GLU A 359 -16.12 7.71 29.04
N HIS A 360 -17.32 7.19 28.84
CA HIS A 360 -18.56 7.98 28.72
C HIS A 360 -19.35 8.12 30.03
N GLY A 361 -19.01 7.35 31.06
CA GLY A 361 -19.66 7.41 32.38
C GLY A 361 -21.18 7.38 32.27
N LEU A 362 -21.87 8.38 32.87
CA LEU A 362 -23.33 8.50 32.86
C LEU A 362 -23.94 8.73 31.47
N SER A 363 -23.13 9.17 30.47
CA SER A 363 -23.62 9.37 29.08
C SER A 363 -23.57 8.07 28.24
N PHE A 364 -22.96 6.99 28.75
CA PHE A 364 -22.84 5.72 28.04
C PHE A 364 -24.18 5.15 27.58
N PRO A 365 -25.27 5.15 28.38
CA PRO A 365 -26.56 4.63 27.91
C PRO A 365 -27.08 5.36 26.66
N LYS A 366 -26.94 6.69 26.61
CA LYS A 366 -27.34 7.49 25.45
C LYS A 366 -26.47 7.15 24.22
N TRP A 367 -25.16 7.13 24.38
CA TRP A 367 -24.24 6.73 23.34
C TRP A 367 -24.49 5.29 22.83
N PHE A 368 -24.76 4.35 23.77
CA PHE A 368 -25.05 2.95 23.43
C PHE A 368 -26.39 2.82 22.67
N ILE A 369 -27.40 3.54 23.09
CA ILE A 369 -28.72 3.57 22.41
C ILE A 369 -28.57 4.13 20.99
N GLU A 370 -27.79 5.19 20.79
CA GLU A 370 -27.52 5.75 19.47
C GLU A 370 -26.79 4.73 18.57
N LYS A 371 -25.76 4.05 19.10
CA LYS A 371 -25.05 2.98 18.39
C LYS A 371 -25.95 1.76 18.11
N MET A 372 -26.83 1.40 19.04
CA MET A 372 -27.78 0.30 18.85
C MET A 372 -28.87 0.67 17.83
N LYS A 373 -29.33 1.92 17.82
CA LYS A 373 -30.24 2.41 16.77
C LYS A 373 -29.59 2.30 15.40
N THR A 374 -28.35 2.75 15.25
CA THR A 374 -27.59 2.59 14.00
C THR A 374 -27.52 1.12 13.57
N LYS A 375 -27.18 0.20 14.50
CA LYS A 375 -27.13 -1.25 14.19
C LYS A 375 -28.52 -1.84 13.88
N ILE A 376 -29.58 -1.37 14.52
CA ILE A 376 -30.95 -1.81 14.23
C ILE A 376 -31.39 -1.29 12.86
N ASP A 377 -31.02 -0.05 12.53
CA ASP A 377 -31.28 0.52 11.22
C ASP A 377 -30.47 -0.21 10.13
N ASP A 378 -29.22 -0.58 10.42
CA ASP A 378 -28.39 -1.42 9.53
C ASP A 378 -29.01 -2.83 9.34
N ARG A 379 -29.53 -3.46 10.41
CA ARG A 379 -30.26 -4.74 10.30
C ARG A 379 -31.58 -4.59 9.55
N ARG A 380 -32.29 -3.49 9.71
CA ARG A 380 -33.50 -3.20 8.91
C ARG A 380 -33.15 -3.02 7.45
N LYS A 381 -32.09 -2.29 7.15
CA LYS A 381 -31.54 -2.16 5.80
C LYS A 381 -31.14 -3.52 5.24
N PHE A 382 -30.45 -4.36 6.02
CA PHE A 382 -30.08 -5.73 5.62
C PHE A 382 -31.31 -6.56 5.23
N ASN A 383 -32.40 -6.51 5.97
CA ASN A 383 -33.64 -7.20 5.63
C ASN A 383 -34.31 -6.64 4.37
N VAL A 384 -34.18 -5.34 4.12
CA VAL A 384 -34.62 -4.71 2.87
C VAL A 384 -33.76 -5.18 1.71
N ASP A 385 -32.44 -5.18 1.87
CA ASP A 385 -31.48 -5.64 0.86
C ASP A 385 -31.75 -7.10 0.46
N SER A 386 -32.04 -7.97 1.42
CA SER A 386 -32.37 -9.37 1.14
C SER A 386 -33.66 -9.52 0.31
N ARG A 387 -34.68 -8.70 0.60
CA ARG A 387 -35.92 -8.66 -0.21
C ARG A 387 -35.67 -8.09 -1.60
N ASN A 388 -34.87 -7.04 -1.69
CA ASN A 388 -34.51 -6.42 -2.96
C ASN A 388 -33.68 -7.38 -3.83
N LYS A 389 -32.78 -8.17 -3.23
CA LYS A 389 -32.05 -9.22 -3.96
C LYS A 389 -32.97 -10.25 -4.61
N GLU A 390 -33.95 -10.75 -3.88
CA GLU A 390 -34.90 -11.74 -4.47
C GLU A 390 -35.76 -11.10 -5.56
N LYS A 391 -36.21 -9.85 -5.40
CA LYS A 391 -36.89 -9.10 -6.45
C LYS A 391 -35.98 -8.87 -7.66
N LEU A 392 -34.73 -8.49 -7.44
CA LEU A 392 -33.76 -8.29 -8.50
C LEU A 392 -33.53 -9.58 -9.29
N LYS A 393 -33.39 -10.73 -8.64
CA LYS A 393 -33.27 -12.03 -9.31
C LYS A 393 -34.51 -12.34 -10.16
N GLN A 394 -35.71 -11.98 -9.70
CA GLN A 394 -36.94 -12.13 -10.48
C GLN A 394 -36.90 -11.21 -11.71
N ILE A 395 -36.55 -9.94 -11.55
CA ILE A 395 -36.41 -8.98 -12.64
C ILE A 395 -35.42 -9.48 -13.71
N ILE A 396 -34.26 -10.02 -13.27
CA ILE A 396 -33.24 -10.58 -14.18
C ILE A 396 -33.81 -11.72 -15.03
N ARG A 397 -34.67 -12.55 -14.45
CA ARG A 397 -35.29 -13.69 -15.17
C ARG A 397 -36.36 -13.27 -16.17
N GLU A 398 -37.05 -12.15 -15.89
CA GLU A 398 -38.21 -11.70 -16.66
C GLU A 398 -37.84 -10.65 -17.71
N ASN A 399 -36.67 -10.02 -17.63
CA ASN A 399 -36.27 -8.90 -18.49
C ASN A 399 -34.94 -9.17 -19.20
N LYS A 400 -34.70 -8.40 -20.25
CA LYS A 400 -33.38 -8.24 -20.85
C LYS A 400 -32.54 -7.36 -19.93
N THR A 401 -31.50 -7.90 -19.35
CA THR A 401 -30.74 -7.24 -18.28
C THR A 401 -29.28 -7.04 -18.64
N MET A 402 -28.68 -6.00 -18.09
CA MET A 402 -27.26 -5.70 -18.21
C MET A 402 -26.68 -5.32 -16.86
N PHE A 403 -25.58 -5.94 -16.48
CA PHE A 403 -24.80 -5.53 -15.34
C PHE A 403 -23.76 -4.47 -15.76
N ILE A 404 -23.70 -3.33 -15.09
CA ILE A 404 -22.88 -2.20 -15.50
C ILE A 404 -21.91 -1.83 -14.36
N PHE A 405 -20.62 -1.96 -14.62
CA PHE A 405 -19.58 -1.46 -13.73
C PHE A 405 -19.39 0.04 -13.90
N ALA A 406 -20.32 0.81 -13.39
CA ALA A 406 -20.28 2.27 -13.33
C ALA A 406 -21.19 2.76 -12.20
N PRO A 407 -20.96 3.98 -11.65
CA PRO A 407 -21.92 4.64 -10.78
C PRO A 407 -23.24 4.90 -11.50
N VAL A 408 -24.32 5.02 -10.72
CA VAL A 408 -25.63 5.39 -11.24
C VAL A 408 -25.56 6.76 -11.94
N PRO A 409 -26.15 6.94 -13.14
CA PRO A 409 -26.18 8.24 -13.82
C PRO A 409 -26.71 9.36 -12.93
N GLY A 410 -26.04 10.51 -12.92
CA GLY A 410 -26.39 11.65 -12.08
C GLY A 410 -25.82 11.61 -10.66
N SER A 411 -25.05 10.60 -10.32
CA SER A 411 -24.39 10.49 -9.00
C SER A 411 -23.11 11.32 -8.89
N THR A 412 -22.50 11.69 -10.00
CA THR A 412 -21.34 12.58 -10.11
C THR A 412 -21.63 13.72 -11.10
N ASN A 413 -20.87 14.81 -11.04
CA ASN A 413 -21.05 15.98 -11.90
C ASN A 413 -19.85 16.20 -12.86
N ASP A 414 -19.21 15.15 -13.30
CA ASP A 414 -18.05 15.22 -14.18
C ASP A 414 -18.34 14.67 -15.60
N ALA A 415 -17.34 14.74 -16.46
CA ALA A 415 -17.44 14.23 -17.84
C ALA A 415 -17.72 12.72 -17.90
N TYR A 416 -17.36 12.00 -16.83
CA TYR A 416 -17.61 10.59 -16.66
C TYR A 416 -19.12 10.29 -16.54
N ASP A 417 -19.84 11.10 -15.77
CA ASP A 417 -21.30 10.97 -15.61
C ASP A 417 -22.04 11.20 -16.95
N ALA A 418 -21.55 12.13 -17.77
CA ALA A 418 -22.11 12.37 -19.09
C ALA A 418 -22.01 11.12 -19.99
N ARG A 419 -20.87 10.43 -19.97
CA ARG A 419 -20.66 9.19 -20.74
C ARG A 419 -21.56 8.06 -20.23
N VAL A 420 -21.67 7.90 -18.90
CA VAL A 420 -22.55 6.88 -18.31
C VAL A 420 -24.01 7.12 -18.71
N ARG A 421 -24.48 8.35 -18.73
CA ARG A 421 -25.84 8.70 -19.21
C ARG A 421 -26.04 8.35 -20.68
N TYR A 422 -25.03 8.64 -21.50
CA TYR A 422 -25.10 8.34 -22.93
C TYR A 422 -25.22 6.84 -23.18
N VAL A 423 -24.42 6.04 -22.49
CA VAL A 423 -24.50 4.58 -22.54
C VAL A 423 -25.83 4.07 -21.98
N ASP A 424 -26.35 4.72 -20.93
CA ASP A 424 -27.66 4.40 -20.36
C ASP A 424 -28.79 4.61 -21.38
N GLU A 425 -28.78 5.72 -22.11
CA GLU A 425 -29.74 6.01 -23.17
C GLU A 425 -29.60 5.07 -24.37
N TYR A 426 -28.37 4.70 -24.73
CA TYR A 426 -28.11 3.82 -25.87
C TYR A 426 -28.68 2.41 -25.66
N TYR A 427 -28.63 1.89 -24.41
CA TYR A 427 -29.19 0.58 -24.04
C TYR A 427 -30.56 0.70 -23.34
N ASP A 428 -31.44 1.56 -23.83
CA ASP A 428 -32.75 1.85 -23.22
C ASP A 428 -33.69 0.63 -23.11
N ASP A 429 -33.51 -0.41 -23.93
CA ASP A 429 -34.28 -1.66 -23.89
C ASP A 429 -33.82 -2.66 -22.83
N TYR A 430 -32.78 -2.34 -22.04
CA TYR A 430 -32.28 -3.17 -20.95
C TYR A 430 -32.75 -2.66 -19.58
N PHE A 431 -33.01 -3.60 -18.68
CA PHE A 431 -32.98 -3.29 -17.24
C PHE A 431 -31.51 -3.27 -16.79
N LYS A 432 -31.07 -2.20 -16.15
CA LYS A 432 -29.67 -1.93 -15.86
C LYS A 432 -29.38 -2.04 -14.38
N ILE A 433 -28.34 -2.76 -14.04
CA ILE A 433 -27.88 -2.97 -12.66
C ILE A 433 -26.53 -2.28 -12.53
N TYR A 434 -26.52 -1.09 -11.95
CA TYR A 434 -25.33 -0.29 -11.73
C TYR A 434 -24.57 -0.75 -10.51
N PHE A 435 -23.27 -0.80 -10.65
CA PHE A 435 -22.35 -1.09 -9.59
C PHE A 435 -21.66 0.17 -9.11
N SER A 436 -21.86 0.54 -7.83
CA SER A 436 -21.21 1.65 -7.16
C SER A 436 -20.35 1.12 -6.01
N GLY A 437 -19.04 1.34 -6.09
CA GLY A 437 -18.13 1.08 -4.96
C GLY A 437 -18.18 2.22 -3.96
N GLU A 438 -18.42 1.93 -2.67
CA GLU A 438 -18.16 2.86 -1.59
C GLU A 438 -16.79 2.56 -0.96
N ASP A 439 -16.04 3.61 -0.57
CA ASP A 439 -14.78 3.51 0.20
C ASP A 439 -14.95 2.93 1.62
N ARG A 440 -16.17 2.52 1.98
CA ARG A 440 -16.49 1.96 3.28
C ARG A 440 -16.80 0.48 3.17
N ILE A 441 -16.19 -0.29 4.07
CA ILE A 441 -16.43 -1.73 4.23
C ILE A 441 -17.91 -1.96 4.46
N ALA A 442 -18.64 -2.37 3.43
CA ALA A 442 -19.97 -2.92 3.57
C ALA A 442 -19.84 -4.38 4.01
N GLU A 443 -20.46 -4.73 5.15
CA GLU A 443 -20.44 -6.12 5.65
C GLU A 443 -21.25 -7.08 4.76
N HIS A 444 -22.02 -6.57 3.81
CA HIS A 444 -22.91 -7.32 2.91
C HIS A 444 -23.28 -6.51 1.67
N LEU A 445 -23.68 -7.21 0.62
CA LEU A 445 -24.15 -6.63 -0.62
C LEU A 445 -25.47 -5.86 -0.39
N LYS A 446 -25.50 -4.57 -0.69
CA LYS A 446 -26.73 -3.77 -0.71
C LYS A 446 -27.31 -3.75 -2.11
N VAL A 447 -28.61 -3.87 -2.20
CA VAL A 447 -29.37 -3.80 -3.45
C VAL A 447 -30.48 -2.76 -3.30
N ASP A 448 -30.39 -1.71 -4.08
CA ASP A 448 -31.43 -0.69 -4.17
C ASP A 448 -32.11 -0.75 -5.54
N LEU A 449 -33.42 -0.99 -5.56
CA LEU A 449 -34.24 -0.88 -6.76
C LEU A 449 -34.60 0.60 -6.92
N LEU A 450 -34.05 1.25 -7.94
CA LEU A 450 -34.15 2.70 -8.12
C LEU A 450 -35.45 3.11 -8.80
N ASP A 451 -35.78 2.41 -9.88
CA ASP A 451 -37.02 2.63 -10.67
C ASP A 451 -37.36 1.37 -11.50
N GLU A 452 -38.21 1.51 -12.52
CA GLU A 452 -38.68 0.41 -13.37
C GLU A 452 -37.60 -0.14 -14.31
N LYS A 453 -36.49 0.58 -14.52
CA LYS A 453 -35.40 0.22 -15.42
C LYS A 453 -34.04 0.08 -14.76
N HIS A 454 -33.92 0.53 -13.51
CA HIS A 454 -32.62 0.66 -12.85
C HIS A 454 -32.58 0.07 -11.44
N ALA A 455 -31.49 -0.59 -11.13
CA ALA A 455 -31.08 -0.98 -9.79
C ALA A 455 -29.63 -0.57 -9.53
N SER A 456 -29.26 -0.41 -8.27
CA SER A 456 -27.86 -0.27 -7.89
C SER A 456 -27.43 -1.35 -6.92
N ILE A 457 -26.20 -1.79 -7.05
CA ILE A 457 -25.53 -2.67 -6.12
C ILE A 457 -24.36 -1.91 -5.52
N ILE A 458 -24.33 -1.86 -4.19
CA ILE A 458 -23.30 -1.18 -3.42
C ILE A 458 -22.63 -2.20 -2.53
N CYS A 459 -21.33 -2.33 -2.61
CA CYS A 459 -20.54 -3.05 -1.65
C CYS A 459 -19.07 -2.62 -1.70
N ASN A 460 -18.22 -3.30 -0.94
CA ASN A 460 -16.80 -3.04 -0.94
C ASN A 460 -16.21 -3.39 -2.32
N SER A 461 -15.58 -2.43 -2.99
CA SER A 461 -15.17 -2.48 -4.39
C SER A 461 -14.26 -3.66 -4.76
N PHE A 462 -13.60 -4.29 -3.80
CA PHE A 462 -12.67 -5.41 -4.05
C PHE A 462 -13.25 -6.80 -3.73
N ASP A 463 -14.17 -6.89 -2.77
CA ASP A 463 -14.75 -8.18 -2.37
C ASP A 463 -15.81 -8.67 -3.36
N ILE A 464 -16.31 -7.81 -4.23
CA ILE A 464 -17.42 -8.12 -5.15
C ILE A 464 -17.01 -8.99 -6.30
N LEU A 465 -15.90 -8.68 -6.95
CA LEU A 465 -15.41 -9.49 -8.08
C LEU A 465 -14.93 -10.86 -7.61
N GLN A 466 -14.67 -10.97 -6.30
CA GLN A 466 -14.39 -12.23 -5.59
C GLN A 466 -15.63 -12.91 -5.04
N SER A 467 -16.77 -12.23 -4.99
CA SER A 467 -18.01 -12.77 -4.46
C SER A 467 -18.68 -13.65 -5.51
N GLU A 468 -18.82 -14.93 -5.23
CA GLU A 468 -19.62 -15.88 -6.04
C GLU A 468 -21.03 -15.35 -6.31
N GLU A 469 -21.57 -14.53 -5.39
CA GLU A 469 -22.90 -13.94 -5.50
C GLU A 469 -22.99 -12.89 -6.61
N VAL A 470 -21.98 -12.04 -6.79
CA VAL A 470 -21.96 -11.02 -7.86
C VAL A 470 -21.66 -11.67 -9.20
N LEU A 471 -20.70 -12.59 -9.25
CA LEU A 471 -20.44 -13.35 -10.47
C LEU A 471 -21.68 -14.13 -10.91
N GLY A 472 -22.44 -14.69 -9.96
CA GLY A 472 -23.73 -15.32 -10.22
C GLY A 472 -24.77 -14.37 -10.82
N LEU A 473 -24.89 -13.13 -10.28
CA LEU A 473 -25.80 -12.12 -10.85
C LEU A 473 -25.38 -11.70 -12.26
N ILE A 474 -24.07 -11.53 -12.51
CA ILE A 474 -23.55 -11.22 -13.85
C ILE A 474 -23.87 -12.36 -14.83
N SER A 475 -23.65 -13.60 -14.40
CA SER A 475 -23.97 -14.78 -15.21
C SER A 475 -25.47 -14.86 -15.53
N ASP A 476 -26.33 -14.54 -14.57
CA ASP A 476 -27.78 -14.52 -14.77
C ASP A 476 -28.21 -13.39 -15.74
N CYS A 477 -27.52 -12.23 -15.74
CA CYS A 477 -27.78 -11.12 -16.65
C CYS A 477 -27.39 -11.43 -18.11
N LYS A 478 -26.43 -12.32 -18.35
CA LYS A 478 -25.86 -12.67 -19.66
C LYS A 478 -25.18 -11.52 -20.42
N ASN A 479 -25.26 -10.30 -19.93
CA ASN A 479 -24.62 -9.11 -20.48
C ASN A 479 -23.93 -8.35 -19.36
N CYS A 480 -22.69 -7.98 -19.59
CA CYS A 480 -21.88 -7.23 -18.65
C CYS A 480 -21.20 -6.08 -19.39
N LEU A 481 -21.44 -4.85 -18.97
CA LEU A 481 -20.74 -3.67 -19.45
C LEU A 481 -19.70 -3.22 -18.43
N ILE A 482 -18.46 -3.17 -18.85
CA ILE A 482 -17.38 -2.61 -18.06
C ILE A 482 -17.07 -1.22 -18.61
N HIS A 483 -17.51 -0.19 -17.90
CA HIS A 483 -17.30 1.19 -18.30
C HIS A 483 -16.09 1.74 -17.58
N SER A 484 -15.02 2.04 -18.32
CA SER A 484 -13.84 2.81 -17.87
C SER A 484 -13.36 2.51 -16.43
N VAL A 485 -13.44 1.24 -16.02
CA VAL A 485 -13.16 0.73 -14.66
C VAL A 485 -11.76 1.08 -14.17
N ILE A 486 -10.86 1.38 -15.10
CA ILE A 486 -9.46 1.70 -14.86
C ILE A 486 -9.28 2.84 -13.85
N ARG A 487 -10.20 3.80 -13.79
CA ARG A 487 -10.15 4.91 -12.81
C ARG A 487 -10.44 4.48 -11.37
N PHE A 488 -11.23 3.43 -11.16
CA PHE A 488 -11.62 2.95 -9.83
C PHE A 488 -10.66 1.92 -9.24
N MET A 489 -9.78 1.34 -10.04
CA MET A 489 -8.91 0.22 -9.67
C MET A 489 -7.46 0.64 -9.43
N ARG A 490 -7.26 1.79 -8.80
CA ARG A 490 -5.93 2.38 -8.61
C ARG A 490 -4.89 1.48 -7.95
N ASP A 491 -5.27 0.50 -7.15
CA ASP A 491 -4.31 -0.11 -6.26
C ASP A 491 -4.17 -1.65 -6.29
N LYS A 492 -5.14 -2.41 -6.83
CA LYS A 492 -5.01 -3.89 -6.96
C LYS A 492 -6.07 -4.47 -7.86
N ILE A 493 -5.69 -4.86 -9.05
CA ILE A 493 -6.46 -5.87 -9.77
C ILE A 493 -5.88 -7.22 -9.39
N SER A 494 -6.64 -7.99 -8.62
CA SER A 494 -6.34 -9.42 -8.47
C SER A 494 -6.74 -10.15 -9.74
N ASP A 495 -6.06 -11.25 -10.05
CA ASP A 495 -6.42 -12.13 -11.18
C ASP A 495 -7.90 -12.56 -11.15
N ASP A 496 -8.55 -12.48 -9.98
CA ASP A 496 -9.97 -12.76 -9.77
C ASP A 496 -10.92 -11.80 -10.50
N MET A 497 -10.51 -10.56 -10.79
CA MET A 497 -11.32 -9.62 -11.58
C MET A 497 -11.56 -10.11 -13.00
N TYR A 498 -10.59 -10.82 -13.57
CA TYR A 498 -10.70 -11.33 -14.93
C TYR A 498 -11.65 -12.54 -15.06
N LYS A 499 -12.16 -13.08 -13.95
CA LYS A 499 -13.16 -14.17 -13.94
C LYS A 499 -14.47 -13.79 -14.65
N VAL A 500 -14.78 -12.48 -14.74
CA VAL A 500 -15.94 -12.01 -15.50
C VAL A 500 -15.84 -12.42 -16.97
N PHE A 501 -14.64 -12.41 -17.55
CA PHE A 501 -14.42 -12.82 -18.94
C PHE A 501 -14.47 -14.33 -19.17
N ASP A 502 -14.41 -15.11 -18.08
CA ASP A 502 -14.43 -16.57 -18.12
C ASP A 502 -15.84 -17.14 -17.82
N LEU A 503 -16.84 -16.25 -17.59
CA LEU A 503 -18.23 -16.66 -17.36
C LEU A 503 -18.88 -17.17 -18.65
N GLU A 504 -19.34 -18.42 -18.64
CA GLU A 504 -19.96 -19.04 -19.81
C GLU A 504 -21.30 -18.39 -20.15
N GLY A 505 -21.48 -18.04 -21.42
CA GLY A 505 -22.72 -17.42 -21.93
C GLY A 505 -22.92 -15.96 -21.56
N VAL A 506 -21.91 -15.27 -21.01
CA VAL A 506 -21.93 -13.83 -20.73
C VAL A 506 -21.23 -13.09 -21.85
N THR A 507 -21.90 -12.07 -22.41
CA THR A 507 -21.28 -11.13 -23.34
C THR A 507 -20.68 -9.97 -22.55
N VAL A 508 -19.38 -9.81 -22.61
CA VAL A 508 -18.67 -8.74 -21.92
C VAL A 508 -18.33 -7.62 -22.87
N CYS A 509 -18.93 -6.45 -22.64
CA CYS A 509 -18.65 -5.21 -23.37
C CYS A 509 -17.68 -4.36 -22.54
N TRP A 510 -16.64 -3.85 -23.17
CA TRP A 510 -15.73 -2.88 -22.58
C TRP A 510 -15.92 -1.52 -23.25
N ASP A 511 -16.41 -0.55 -22.47
CA ASP A 511 -16.56 0.83 -22.92
C ASP A 511 -15.29 1.61 -22.60
N THR A 512 -14.57 2.03 -23.63
CA THR A 512 -13.30 2.74 -23.50
C THR A 512 -13.56 4.23 -23.36
N HIS A 513 -12.87 4.88 -22.44
CA HIS A 513 -12.96 6.33 -22.23
C HIS A 513 -11.58 6.97 -22.35
N GLY A 514 -11.19 7.29 -23.60
CA GLY A 514 -9.92 7.91 -23.93
C GLY A 514 -8.72 6.94 -23.85
N MET A 515 -7.53 7.50 -24.03
CA MET A 515 -6.24 6.80 -23.97
C MET A 515 -5.65 6.93 -22.55
N ILE A 516 -6.24 6.22 -21.61
CA ILE A 516 -5.95 6.39 -20.16
C ILE A 516 -4.49 6.13 -19.80
N PRO A 517 -3.80 5.07 -20.28
CA PRO A 517 -2.39 4.88 -20.01
C PRO A 517 -1.53 6.04 -20.53
N GLU A 518 -1.82 6.55 -21.71
CA GLU A 518 -1.11 7.67 -22.33
C GLU A 518 -1.35 8.99 -21.58
N GLU A 519 -2.55 9.18 -21.02
CA GLU A 519 -2.83 10.32 -20.14
C GLU A 519 -2.00 10.28 -18.88
N TYR A 520 -1.85 9.11 -18.26
CA TYR A 520 -0.95 8.94 -17.11
C TYR A 520 0.51 9.07 -17.51
N HIS A 521 0.88 8.66 -18.71
CA HIS A 521 2.21 8.91 -19.28
C HIS A 521 2.49 10.41 -19.37
N LYS A 522 1.60 11.19 -19.98
CA LYS A 522 1.71 12.65 -20.08
C LYS A 522 1.75 13.32 -18.69
N ALA A 523 1.03 12.79 -17.73
CA ALA A 523 1.03 13.26 -16.35
C ALA A 523 2.24 12.77 -15.53
N SER A 524 3.18 12.03 -16.14
CA SER A 524 4.35 11.42 -15.49
C SER A 524 4.01 10.46 -14.34
N ASN A 525 2.84 9.81 -14.39
CA ASN A 525 2.41 8.79 -13.43
C ASN A 525 2.52 7.38 -14.05
N PHE A 526 3.72 6.89 -14.15
CA PHE A 526 4.08 5.68 -14.90
C PHE A 526 3.75 4.36 -14.18
N HIS A 527 3.59 4.40 -12.86
CA HIS A 527 3.07 3.24 -12.14
C HIS A 527 1.62 3.00 -12.54
N THR A 528 0.80 4.05 -12.50
CA THR A 528 -0.60 3.99 -12.94
C THR A 528 -0.68 3.71 -14.45
N GLU A 529 0.22 4.27 -15.26
CA GLU A 529 0.33 3.94 -16.69
C GLU A 529 0.55 2.44 -16.93
N LYS A 530 1.48 1.82 -16.22
CA LYS A 530 1.76 0.39 -16.36
C LYS A 530 0.55 -0.45 -15.95
N ILE A 531 -0.02 -0.17 -14.77
CA ILE A 531 -1.21 -0.90 -14.30
C ILE A 531 -2.37 -0.71 -15.26
N THR A 532 -2.66 0.52 -15.66
CA THR A 532 -3.75 0.80 -16.58
C THR A 532 -3.49 0.21 -17.96
N GLY A 533 -2.23 0.18 -18.41
CA GLY A 533 -1.84 -0.47 -19.67
C GLY A 533 -2.03 -1.99 -19.63
N ASP A 534 -1.66 -2.64 -18.54
CA ASP A 534 -1.87 -4.09 -18.37
C ASP A 534 -3.37 -4.44 -18.32
N ILE A 535 -4.18 -3.60 -17.67
CA ILE A 535 -5.65 -3.75 -17.62
C ILE A 535 -6.25 -3.53 -19.00
N GLU A 536 -5.92 -2.41 -19.65
CA GLU A 536 -6.39 -2.04 -20.97
C GLU A 536 -6.08 -3.14 -21.97
N LYS A 537 -4.84 -3.64 -21.97
CA LYS A 537 -4.44 -4.76 -22.82
C LYS A 537 -5.27 -6.02 -22.54
N THR A 538 -5.49 -6.36 -21.27
CA THR A 538 -6.27 -7.56 -20.91
C THR A 538 -7.73 -7.42 -21.35
N PHE A 539 -8.33 -6.26 -21.14
CA PHE A 539 -9.70 -6.00 -21.58
C PHE A 539 -9.81 -6.04 -23.11
N TYR A 540 -8.85 -5.43 -23.80
CA TYR A 540 -8.77 -5.48 -25.25
C TYR A 540 -8.70 -6.90 -25.80
N GLU A 541 -7.90 -7.76 -25.18
CA GLU A 541 -7.72 -9.15 -25.58
C GLU A 541 -8.92 -10.06 -25.25
N LYS A 542 -9.69 -9.75 -24.19
CA LYS A 542 -10.72 -10.63 -23.65
C LYS A 542 -12.16 -10.18 -23.92
N ALA A 543 -12.44 -8.90 -24.06
CA ALA A 543 -13.79 -8.40 -24.28
C ALA A 543 -14.41 -8.93 -25.59
N ASP A 544 -15.71 -9.17 -25.57
CA ASP A 544 -16.48 -9.61 -26.75
C ASP A 544 -16.91 -8.42 -27.61
N VAL A 545 -17.08 -7.23 -26.99
CA VAL A 545 -17.40 -5.97 -27.65
C VAL A 545 -16.52 -4.86 -27.04
N ILE A 546 -15.95 -4.03 -27.90
CA ILE A 546 -15.16 -2.86 -27.51
C ILE A 546 -15.88 -1.63 -28.01
N ILE A 547 -16.34 -0.78 -27.11
CA ILE A 547 -17.08 0.44 -27.42
C ILE A 547 -16.09 1.61 -27.42
N CYS A 548 -15.98 2.32 -28.54
CA CYS A 548 -15.12 3.49 -28.72
C CYS A 548 -15.95 4.74 -28.98
N GLU A 549 -15.46 5.91 -28.55
CA GLU A 549 -16.09 7.21 -28.83
C GLU A 549 -15.99 7.62 -30.30
N ASN A 550 -14.96 7.14 -30.98
CA ASN A 550 -14.71 7.50 -32.38
C ASN A 550 -13.78 6.49 -33.06
N LYS A 551 -13.66 6.64 -34.38
CA LYS A 551 -12.82 5.79 -35.22
C LYS A 551 -11.32 5.94 -34.91
N GLU A 552 -10.87 7.11 -34.48
CA GLU A 552 -9.48 7.38 -34.17
C GLU A 552 -9.03 6.56 -32.96
N LEU A 553 -9.90 6.39 -31.97
CA LEU A 553 -9.63 5.57 -30.80
C LEU A 553 -9.59 4.07 -31.14
N GLU A 554 -10.47 3.59 -32.01
CA GLU A 554 -10.42 2.23 -32.55
C GLU A 554 -9.09 1.99 -33.29
N ASP A 555 -8.69 2.90 -34.18
CA ASP A 555 -7.47 2.78 -34.97
C ASP A 555 -6.23 2.79 -34.03
N HIS A 556 -6.24 3.61 -32.97
CA HIS A 556 -5.20 3.64 -31.95
C HIS A 556 -5.03 2.27 -31.28
N PHE A 557 -6.13 1.63 -30.85
CA PHE A 557 -6.07 0.31 -30.23
C PHE A 557 -5.61 -0.76 -31.21
N LEU A 558 -6.05 -0.71 -32.45
CA LEU A 558 -5.60 -1.64 -33.49
C LEU A 558 -4.09 -1.49 -33.79
N GLU A 559 -3.57 -0.26 -33.79
CA GLU A 559 -2.14 0.00 -33.95
C GLU A 559 -1.34 -0.50 -32.73
N LYS A 560 -1.83 -0.25 -31.52
CA LYS A 560 -1.15 -0.55 -30.28
C LYS A 560 -1.12 -2.06 -29.96
N TYR A 561 -2.24 -2.76 -30.14
CA TYR A 561 -2.43 -4.16 -29.71
C TYR A 561 -2.70 -5.15 -30.84
N GLY A 562 -2.87 -4.69 -32.08
CA GLY A 562 -3.20 -5.54 -33.22
C GLY A 562 -4.67 -5.93 -33.26
N LYS A 563 -4.98 -7.09 -33.84
CA LYS A 563 -6.37 -7.54 -34.05
C LYS A 563 -7.04 -7.93 -32.73
N ALA A 564 -8.17 -7.30 -32.39
CA ALA A 564 -8.99 -7.65 -31.23
C ALA A 564 -9.71 -9.00 -31.40
N LYS A 565 -10.05 -9.63 -30.26
CA LYS A 565 -11.00 -10.76 -30.23
C LYS A 565 -12.42 -10.26 -30.51
N GLY A 566 -12.80 -9.18 -29.86
CA GLY A 566 -14.13 -8.61 -29.89
C GLY A 566 -14.41 -7.75 -31.10
N LYS A 567 -15.68 -7.37 -31.25
CA LYS A 567 -16.14 -6.39 -32.25
C LYS A 567 -15.97 -4.99 -31.71
N PHE A 568 -15.60 -4.05 -32.57
CA PHE A 568 -15.68 -2.63 -32.25
C PHE A 568 -17.09 -2.08 -32.53
N GLU A 569 -17.57 -1.26 -31.59
CA GLU A 569 -18.78 -0.44 -31.76
C GLU A 569 -18.41 1.02 -31.45
N ILE A 570 -18.80 1.94 -32.34
CA ILE A 570 -18.61 3.38 -32.18
C ILE A 570 -19.93 3.97 -31.67
N VAL A 571 -19.92 4.55 -30.46
CA VAL A 571 -21.11 5.08 -29.77
C VAL A 571 -20.88 6.51 -29.31
#